data_3fbd616e58566109c98ca9c362c80c28
#
_entry.id   3fbd616e58566109c98ca9c362c80c28
#
_cell.length_a   1.000
_cell.length_b   1.000
_cell.length_c   1.000
_cell.angle_alpha   90.00
_cell.angle_beta   90.00
_cell.angle_gamma   90.00
#
_symmetry.space_group_name_H-M   'P 1'
#
loop_
_entity.id
_entity.type
_entity.pdbx_description
1 polymer ?
#
loop_
_entity_poly.entity_id
_entity_poly.type
_entity_poly.pdbx_seq_one_letter_code
_entity_poly.pdbx_strand_id
1 'polypeptide(L)'
;MPEVQPAITGGQFATFFIEDLLFGVAVCSVQEVLRYQEMTTVPRAPGMIEGLINLRGQIVTAIDMRRLLGLPARPNGQLPMNMVIRTNDGAVSLLVDEIGEVLEMDPAAFEAPPDNLDAASLSLISGIYKLEDRLLLILDEQLTSELEAPALQN
;
A
#
# COMPACT_ATOMS: atom_id res chain seq x y z
N MET A 1 -9.31 -8.15 -25.88
CA MET A 1 -9.21 -7.86 -25.51
C MET A 1 -8.94 -7.47 -24.65
N PRO A 2 -8.72 -7.80 -24.68
CA PRO A 2 -8.55 -7.50 -23.87
C PRO A 2 -8.15 -6.81 -23.22
N GLU A 3 -8.14 -6.78 -23.04
CA GLU A 3 -7.94 -6.17 -22.62
C GLU A 3 -7.53 -5.68 -21.76
N VAL A 4 -7.37 -5.80 -21.56
CA VAL A 4 -7.06 -5.41 -20.81
C VAL A 4 -6.12 -4.98 -20.33
N GLN A 5 -5.67 -5.12 -20.32
CA GLN A 5 -4.86 -4.85 -19.96
C GLN A 5 -4.31 -3.95 -20.05
N PRO A 6 -4.34 -3.89 -20.33
CA PRO A 6 -3.57 -3.06 -20.48
C PRO A 6 -3.42 -2.12 -19.72
N ALA A 7 -3.81 -2.04 -19.62
CA ALA A 7 -3.73 -1.12 -19.04
C ALA A 7 -3.14 -1.08 -17.98
N ILE A 8 -3.31 -1.78 -17.87
CA ILE A 8 -2.76 -1.95 -17.02
C ILE A 8 -1.80 -1.30 -16.90
N THR A 9 -1.80 -1.36 -17.49
CA THR A 9 -0.94 -1.04 -17.50
C THR A 9 -0.74 0.15 -17.54
N GLY A 10 -1.33 0.76 -17.72
CA GLY A 10 -1.07 2.01 -17.76
C GLY A 10 0.17 2.50 -17.27
N GLY A 11 0.81 2.01 -16.52
CA GLY A 11 2.04 2.54 -15.99
C GLY A 11 1.84 3.79 -15.14
N GLN A 12 0.63 4.07 -14.69
CA GLN A 12 0.36 5.16 -13.77
C GLN A 12 0.26 4.63 -12.36
N PHE A 13 1.01 5.26 -11.45
CA PHE A 13 1.09 4.80 -10.07
C PHE A 13 0.80 5.94 -9.12
N ALA A 14 -0.10 5.69 -8.17
CA ALA A 14 -0.25 6.55 -7.01
C ALA A 14 0.88 6.19 -6.06
N THR A 15 1.53 7.21 -5.51
CA THR A 15 2.71 6.97 -4.67
C THR A 15 2.49 7.44 -3.25
N PHE A 16 3.27 6.87 -2.35
CA PHE A 16 3.27 7.30 -0.96
C PHE A 16 4.63 7.02 -0.34
N PHE A 17 4.91 7.73 0.75
CA PHE A 17 6.17 7.59 1.46
C PHE A 17 5.95 6.86 2.79
N ILE A 18 6.87 5.96 3.10
CA ILE A 18 7.04 5.42 4.43
C ILE A 18 8.49 5.73 4.79
N GLU A 19 8.68 6.72 5.66
CA GLU A 19 10.00 7.30 5.91
C GLU A 19 10.63 7.73 4.58
N ASP A 20 11.77 7.20 4.23
CA ASP A 20 12.45 7.55 2.99
C ASP A 20 12.07 6.66 1.81
N LEU A 21 11.26 5.64 2.06
CA LEU A 21 10.89 4.70 1.02
C LEU A 21 9.70 5.21 0.23
N LEU A 22 9.79 5.14 -1.08
CA LEU A 22 8.71 5.54 -1.97
C LEU A 22 8.07 4.30 -2.57
N PHE A 23 6.78 4.13 -2.31
CA PHE A 23 6.01 3.00 -2.83
C PHE A 23 5.01 3.49 -3.85
N GLY A 24 4.62 2.58 -4.75
CA GLY A 24 3.59 2.89 -5.72
C GLY A 24 2.60 1.75 -5.84
N VAL A 25 1.35 2.11 -6.10
CA VAL A 25 0.29 1.15 -6.45
C VAL A 25 -0.38 1.65 -7.71
N ALA A 26 -0.89 0.72 -8.51
CA ALA A 26 -1.58 1.11 -9.74
C ALA A 26 -2.72 2.06 -9.42
N VAL A 27 -2.81 3.16 -10.18
CA VAL A 27 -3.84 4.17 -9.94
C VAL A 27 -5.23 3.55 -9.98
N CYS A 28 -5.45 2.60 -10.89
CA CYS A 28 -6.78 2.00 -11.01
C CYS A 28 -7.17 1.16 -9.80
N SER A 29 -6.23 0.82 -8.93
CA SER A 29 -6.54 0.08 -7.70
C SER A 29 -6.87 1.00 -6.53
N VAL A 30 -6.60 2.28 -6.65
CA VAL A 30 -6.86 3.21 -5.55
C VAL A 30 -8.31 3.61 -5.56
N GLN A 31 -8.99 3.38 -4.44
CA GLN A 31 -10.37 3.80 -4.29
C GLN A 31 -10.44 5.27 -3.88
N GLU A 32 -9.65 5.66 -2.89
CA GLU A 32 -9.59 7.05 -2.46
C GLU A 32 -8.41 7.24 -1.51
N VAL A 33 -8.05 8.49 -1.31
CA VAL A 33 -7.00 8.90 -0.38
C VAL A 33 -7.66 9.80 0.64
N LEU A 34 -7.43 9.53 1.92
CA LEU A 34 -8.08 10.24 3.01
C LEU A 34 -7.09 10.64 4.07
N ARG A 35 -7.42 11.70 4.78
CA ARG A 35 -6.71 12.04 6.01
C ARG A 35 -7.02 11.00 7.06
N TYR A 36 -6.36 11.11 8.20
CA TYR A 36 -6.56 10.17 9.30
C TYR A 36 -8.04 9.98 9.61
N GLN A 37 -8.42 8.74 9.82
CA GLN A 37 -9.78 8.36 10.21
C GLN A 37 -9.70 7.63 11.53
N GLU A 38 -10.71 7.83 12.37
CA GLU A 38 -10.79 7.05 13.61
C GLU A 38 -11.00 5.58 13.29
N MET A 39 -10.39 4.74 14.12
CA MET A 39 -10.41 3.31 13.88
C MET A 39 -10.90 2.56 15.10
N THR A 40 -11.62 1.47 14.84
CA THR A 40 -12.03 0.55 15.89
C THR A 40 -10.98 -0.54 15.98
N THR A 41 -10.40 -0.70 17.18
CA THR A 41 -9.39 -1.72 17.40
C THR A 41 -9.99 -3.11 17.30
N VAL A 42 -9.27 -4.02 16.63
CA VAL A 42 -9.69 -5.40 16.48
C VAL A 42 -8.87 -6.24 17.47
N PRO A 43 -9.51 -6.82 18.50
CA PRO A 43 -8.76 -7.64 19.44
C PRO A 43 -8.12 -8.85 18.74
N ARG A 44 -6.88 -9.14 19.10
CA ARG A 44 -6.16 -10.30 18.60
C ARG A 44 -5.87 -10.28 17.11
N ALA A 45 -6.02 -9.13 16.45
CA ALA A 45 -5.63 -9.02 15.05
C ALA A 45 -4.12 -9.09 14.93
N PRO A 46 -3.60 -9.52 13.76
CA PRO A 46 -2.16 -9.46 13.53
C PRO A 46 -1.62 -8.06 13.76
N GLY A 47 -0.33 -7.99 14.13
CA GLY A 47 0.26 -6.73 14.56
C GLY A 47 0.19 -5.61 13.54
N MET A 48 0.17 -5.94 12.24
CA MET A 48 0.12 -4.91 11.20
C MET A 48 -1.28 -4.30 11.07
N ILE A 49 -2.31 -4.93 11.63
CA ILE A 49 -3.68 -4.40 11.56
C ILE A 49 -3.85 -3.35 12.66
N GLU A 50 -4.08 -2.11 12.25
CA GLU A 50 -4.30 -1.03 13.22
C GLU A 50 -5.73 -1.03 13.72
N GLY A 51 -6.70 -1.30 12.84
CA GLY A 51 -8.08 -1.32 13.23
C GLY A 51 -8.99 -1.38 12.01
N LEU A 52 -10.26 -1.07 12.24
CA LEU A 52 -11.25 -1.01 11.16
C LEU A 52 -11.75 0.41 11.03
N ILE A 53 -11.99 0.81 9.79
CA ILE A 53 -12.52 2.13 9.46
C ILE A 53 -13.88 1.92 8.81
N ASN A 54 -14.85 2.76 9.21
CA ASN A 54 -16.15 2.77 8.54
C ASN A 54 -16.16 3.93 7.55
N LEU A 55 -16.12 3.58 6.26
CA LEU A 55 -16.16 4.58 5.20
C LEU A 55 -17.54 4.51 4.53
N ARG A 56 -18.44 5.38 4.94
CA ARG A 56 -19.76 5.48 4.32
C ARG A 56 -20.47 4.12 4.26
N GLY A 57 -20.36 3.37 5.38
CA GLY A 57 -21.02 2.07 5.47
C GLY A 57 -20.17 0.89 5.02
N GLN A 58 -19.01 1.16 4.40
CA GLN A 58 -18.09 0.09 4.02
C GLN A 58 -17.05 -0.06 5.13
N ILE A 59 -16.89 -1.29 5.62
CA ILE A 59 -15.88 -1.57 6.65
C ILE A 59 -14.57 -1.91 5.95
N VAL A 60 -13.54 -1.18 6.30
CA VAL A 60 -12.23 -1.29 5.66
C VAL A 60 -11.18 -1.60 6.72
N THR A 61 -10.37 -2.63 6.48
CA THR A 61 -9.27 -2.98 7.36
C THR A 61 -8.11 -2.01 7.14
N ALA A 62 -7.61 -1.42 8.22
CA ALA A 62 -6.47 -0.50 8.14
C ALA A 62 -5.19 -1.24 8.50
N ILE A 63 -4.24 -1.22 7.58
CA ILE A 63 -2.94 -1.89 7.73
C ILE A 63 -1.87 -0.81 7.90
N ASP A 64 -1.13 -0.90 9.00
CA ASP A 64 -0.05 0.06 9.27
C ASP A 64 1.20 -0.38 8.52
N MET A 65 1.56 0.38 7.50
CA MET A 65 2.72 0.05 6.66
C MET A 65 4.02 0.06 7.45
N ARG A 66 4.15 0.94 8.45
CA ARG A 66 5.37 0.94 9.26
C ARG A 66 5.55 -0.36 10.01
N ARG A 67 4.47 -0.88 10.59
CA ARG A 67 4.53 -2.17 11.28
C ARG A 67 4.82 -3.30 10.32
N LEU A 68 4.22 -3.24 9.15
CA LEU A 68 4.43 -4.27 8.14
C LEU A 68 5.89 -4.32 7.71
N LEU A 69 6.54 -3.16 7.65
CA LEU A 69 7.94 -3.05 7.24
C LEU A 69 8.92 -3.19 8.41
N GLY A 70 8.41 -3.33 9.63
CA GLY A 70 9.28 -3.43 10.80
C GLY A 70 9.94 -2.12 11.20
N LEU A 71 9.33 -1.01 10.85
CA LEU A 71 9.87 0.31 11.15
C LEU A 71 9.32 0.84 12.47
N PRO A 72 10.02 1.80 13.09
CA PRO A 72 9.53 2.41 14.33
C PRO A 72 8.19 3.11 14.13
N ALA A 73 7.44 3.25 15.22
CA ALA A 73 6.18 3.98 15.19
C ALA A 73 6.42 5.42 14.77
N ARG A 74 5.36 6.05 14.23
CA ARG A 74 5.44 7.45 13.85
C ARG A 74 5.72 8.30 15.08
N PRO A 75 6.46 9.41 14.91
CA PRO A 75 6.67 10.33 16.02
C PRO A 75 5.35 10.83 16.58
N ASN A 76 5.38 11.20 17.85
CA ASN A 76 4.19 11.72 18.52
C ASN A 76 3.63 12.93 17.74
N GLY A 77 2.31 12.94 17.59
CA GLY A 77 1.64 14.02 16.90
C GLY A 77 1.53 13.86 15.41
N GLN A 78 2.20 12.86 14.83
CA GLN A 78 2.06 12.57 13.42
C GLN A 78 0.98 11.54 13.21
N LEU A 79 -0.02 11.90 12.39
CA LEU A 79 -1.11 10.98 12.05
C LEU A 79 -0.88 10.44 10.64
N PRO A 80 -1.18 9.17 10.42
CA PRO A 80 -1.02 8.61 9.08
C PRO A 80 -2.09 9.10 8.13
N MET A 81 -1.77 9.06 6.84
CA MET A 81 -2.75 9.20 5.78
C MET A 81 -3.30 7.83 5.43
N ASN A 82 -4.49 7.81 4.86
CA ASN A 82 -5.12 6.57 4.42
C ASN A 82 -5.11 6.49 2.91
N MET A 83 -4.52 5.44 2.36
CA MET A 83 -4.67 5.13 0.95
C MET A 83 -5.52 3.87 0.85
N VAL A 84 -6.76 4.04 0.44
CA VAL A 84 -7.72 2.93 0.37
C VAL A 84 -7.60 2.29 -1.00
N ILE A 85 -7.27 1.01 -1.02
CA ILE A 85 -7.13 0.28 -2.27
C ILE A 85 -8.16 -0.84 -2.35
N ARG A 86 -8.57 -1.15 -3.56
CA ARG A 86 -9.50 -2.24 -3.82
C ARG A 86 -8.77 -3.56 -3.82
N THR A 87 -9.39 -4.56 -3.24
CA THR A 87 -8.86 -5.93 -3.26
C THR A 87 -9.94 -6.84 -3.79
N ASN A 88 -9.59 -8.11 -3.97
CA ASN A 88 -10.58 -9.09 -4.44
C ASN A 88 -11.74 -9.25 -3.46
N ASP A 89 -11.49 -9.00 -2.19
CA ASP A 89 -12.48 -9.23 -1.14
C ASP A 89 -13.07 -7.93 -0.59
N GLY A 90 -12.81 -6.81 -1.24
CA GLY A 90 -13.35 -5.54 -0.76
C GLY A 90 -12.30 -4.45 -0.86
N ALA A 91 -11.91 -3.89 0.28
CA ALA A 91 -10.93 -2.82 0.29
C ALA A 91 -10.10 -2.90 1.57
N VAL A 92 -8.85 -2.44 1.47
CA VAL A 92 -8.00 -2.23 2.64
C VAL A 92 -7.50 -0.80 2.60
N SER A 93 -7.20 -0.24 3.75
CA SER A 93 -6.56 1.06 3.83
C SER A 93 -5.13 0.90 4.28
N LEU A 94 -4.21 1.40 3.49
CA LEU A 94 -2.80 1.43 3.87
C LEU A 94 -2.55 2.72 4.62
N LEU A 95 -2.07 2.60 5.86
CA LEU A 95 -1.70 3.77 6.65
C LEU A 95 -0.28 4.12 6.30
N VAL A 96 -0.10 5.30 5.73
CA VAL A 96 1.17 5.74 5.18
C VAL A 96 1.57 7.07 5.79
N ASP A 97 2.85 7.42 5.64
CA ASP A 97 3.34 8.66 6.24
C ASP A 97 2.90 9.87 5.44
N GLU A 98 3.08 9.83 4.13
CA GLU A 98 2.75 10.94 3.25
C GLU A 98 2.28 10.40 1.90
N ILE A 99 1.39 11.15 1.27
CA ILE A 99 0.95 10.84 -0.09
C ILE A 99 1.86 11.59 -1.05
N GLY A 100 2.34 10.88 -2.07
CA GLY A 100 3.17 11.48 -3.12
C GLY A 100 2.39 11.78 -4.37
N GLU A 101 3.11 12.06 -5.44
CA GLU A 101 2.50 12.39 -6.72
C GLU A 101 2.15 11.12 -7.49
N VAL A 102 1.20 11.26 -8.42
CA VAL A 102 0.94 10.20 -9.39
C VAL A 102 2.05 10.25 -10.42
N LEU A 103 2.70 9.11 -10.64
CA LEU A 103 3.81 9.00 -11.58
C LEU A 103 3.41 8.09 -12.72
N GLU A 104 3.83 8.48 -13.93
CA GLU A 104 3.63 7.66 -15.12
C GLU A 104 4.97 7.03 -15.48
N MET A 105 5.00 5.69 -15.51
CA MET A 105 6.23 4.96 -15.78
C MET A 105 6.07 4.11 -17.03
N ASP A 106 7.15 3.96 -17.77
CA ASP A 106 7.17 3.10 -18.95
C ASP A 106 7.23 1.65 -18.46
N PRO A 107 6.24 0.82 -18.80
CA PRO A 107 6.26 -0.59 -18.35
C PRO A 107 7.54 -1.32 -18.74
N ALA A 108 8.19 -0.92 -19.82
CA ALA A 108 9.43 -1.55 -20.26
C ALA A 108 10.59 -1.30 -19.30
N ALA A 109 10.48 -0.29 -18.44
CA ALA A 109 11.52 0.02 -17.46
C ALA A 109 11.34 -0.73 -16.14
N PHE A 110 10.30 -1.55 -16.01
CA PHE A 110 10.04 -2.31 -14.79
C PHE A 110 11.14 -3.35 -14.57
N GLU A 111 11.64 -3.43 -13.34
CA GLU A 111 12.74 -4.34 -13.03
C GLU A 111 12.40 -5.20 -11.82
N ALA A 112 13.07 -6.33 -11.71
CA ALA A 112 12.97 -7.17 -10.53
C ALA A 112 13.54 -6.45 -9.32
N PRO A 113 13.08 -6.77 -8.10
CA PRO A 113 13.62 -6.14 -6.90
C PRO A 113 15.12 -6.42 -6.77
N PRO A 114 15.90 -5.41 -6.34
CA PRO A 114 17.33 -5.64 -6.12
C PRO A 114 17.57 -6.46 -4.86
N ASP A 115 18.69 -7.18 -4.83
CA ASP A 115 19.01 -8.06 -3.71
C ASP A 115 19.32 -7.33 -2.42
N ASN A 116 19.65 -6.05 -2.50
CA ASN A 116 20.08 -5.30 -1.33
C ASN A 116 18.96 -4.68 -0.50
N LEU A 117 17.71 -4.93 -0.88
CA LEU A 117 16.60 -4.49 -0.06
C LEU A 117 16.42 -5.46 1.11
N ASP A 118 15.90 -4.94 2.22
CA ASP A 118 15.65 -5.80 3.37
C ASP A 118 14.51 -6.78 3.08
N ALA A 119 14.46 -7.85 3.87
CA ALA A 119 13.52 -8.93 3.61
C ALA A 119 12.06 -8.47 3.69
N ALA A 120 11.76 -7.56 4.62
CA ALA A 120 10.38 -7.09 4.78
C ALA A 120 9.93 -6.33 3.53
N SER A 121 10.79 -5.45 3.00
CA SER A 121 10.46 -4.72 1.78
C SER A 121 10.32 -5.66 0.59
N LEU A 122 11.25 -6.61 0.47
CA LEU A 122 11.23 -7.56 -0.66
C LEU A 122 9.95 -8.37 -0.69
N SER A 123 9.41 -8.70 0.47
CA SER A 123 8.21 -9.53 0.53
C SER A 123 6.95 -8.77 0.10
N LEU A 124 7.00 -7.45 0.04
CA LEU A 124 5.81 -6.63 -0.21
C LEU A 124 5.76 -6.09 -1.63
N ILE A 125 6.83 -6.18 -2.40
CA ILE A 125 6.86 -5.53 -3.71
C ILE A 125 6.97 -6.56 -4.82
N SER A 126 6.40 -6.20 -5.98
CA SER A 126 6.49 -7.03 -7.16
C SER A 126 7.68 -6.66 -8.03
N GLY A 127 8.19 -5.46 -7.89
CA GLY A 127 9.34 -4.98 -8.65
C GLY A 127 9.58 -3.53 -8.38
N ILE A 128 10.44 -2.92 -9.20
CA ILE A 128 10.83 -1.53 -8.99
C ILE A 128 10.93 -0.78 -10.31
N TYR A 129 10.90 0.54 -10.19
CA TYR A 129 11.35 1.45 -11.24
C TYR A 129 12.46 2.32 -10.65
N LYS A 130 13.48 2.58 -11.46
CA LYS A 130 14.56 3.46 -11.04
C LYS A 130 14.20 4.90 -11.38
N LEU A 131 14.12 5.73 -10.37
CA LEU A 131 13.95 7.16 -10.56
C LEU A 131 15.32 7.83 -10.47
N GLU A 132 15.34 9.14 -10.69
CA GLU A 132 16.60 9.86 -10.77
C GLU A 132 17.40 9.76 -9.46
N ASP A 133 16.72 9.84 -8.33
CA ASP A 133 17.39 9.90 -7.04
C ASP A 133 16.96 8.80 -6.07
N ARG A 134 16.08 7.90 -6.49
CA ARG A 134 15.58 6.84 -5.59
C ARG A 134 14.90 5.75 -6.39
N LEU A 135 14.49 4.72 -5.69
CA LEU A 135 13.71 3.64 -6.28
C LEU A 135 12.24 3.84 -5.98
N LEU A 136 11.40 3.52 -6.97
CA LEU A 136 9.95 3.43 -6.75
C LEU A 136 9.64 1.96 -6.57
N LEU A 137 9.16 1.59 -5.38
CA LEU A 137 8.89 0.20 -5.01
C LEU A 137 7.42 -0.10 -5.29
N ILE A 138 7.17 -1.01 -6.22
CA ILE A 138 5.80 -1.30 -6.64
C ILE A 138 5.20 -2.36 -5.73
N LEU A 139 4.18 -1.99 -5.00
CA LEU A 139 3.53 -2.84 -4.02
C LEU A 139 2.82 -4.00 -4.71
N ASP A 140 2.96 -5.19 -4.13
CA ASP A 140 2.23 -6.37 -4.61
C ASP A 140 0.84 -6.35 -3.99
N GLU A 141 -0.16 -5.97 -4.77
CA GLU A 141 -1.51 -5.79 -4.27
C GLU A 141 -2.15 -7.12 -3.86
N GLN A 142 -1.73 -8.19 -4.49
CA GLN A 142 -2.26 -9.50 -4.12
C GLN A 142 -1.84 -9.87 -2.70
N LEU A 143 -0.63 -9.48 -2.33
CA LEU A 143 -0.15 -9.76 -0.98
C LEU A 143 -0.96 -9.00 0.07
N THR A 144 -1.29 -7.73 -0.20
CA THR A 144 -2.10 -6.97 0.75
C THR A 144 -3.49 -7.57 0.91
N SER A 145 -4.04 -8.12 -0.16
CA SER A 145 -5.32 -8.82 -0.08
C SER A 145 -5.21 -10.05 0.82
N GLU A 146 -4.11 -10.77 0.73
CA GLU A 146 -3.88 -11.94 1.57
C GLU A 146 -3.71 -11.55 3.04
N LEU A 147 -3.10 -10.41 3.30
CA LEU A 147 -2.93 -9.94 4.66
C LEU A 147 -4.26 -9.58 5.31
N GLU A 148 -5.19 -9.09 4.52
CA GLU A 148 -6.52 -8.76 5.02
C GLU A 148 -7.31 -10.00 5.41
N ALA A 149 -7.25 -11.04 4.58
CA ALA A 149 -8.09 -12.21 4.74
C ALA A 149 -7.96 -12.89 6.09
N PRO A 150 -6.75 -13.13 6.62
CA PRO A 150 -6.65 -13.79 7.93
C PRO A 150 -7.30 -13.00 9.06
N ALA A 151 -7.25 -11.67 9.00
CA ALA A 151 -7.85 -10.84 10.04
C ALA A 151 -9.36 -10.96 10.04
N LEU A 152 -9.96 -11.10 8.86
CA LEU A 152 -11.41 -11.18 8.75
C LEU A 152 -11.96 -12.54 9.11
N GLN A 153 -11.13 -13.56 9.14
CA GLN A 153 -11.56 -14.91 9.44
C GLN A 153 -11.70 -15.18 10.94
N ASN A 154 -11.28 -14.27 11.75
CA ASN A 154 -11.41 -14.40 13.21
C ASN A 154 -12.61 -13.64 13.76
#